data_b9e40dde10adf4d5b8c4b1120f86d5b3
#
_entry.id   b9e40dde10adf4d5b8c4b1120f86d5b3
#
_cell.length_a   1.000
_cell.length_b   1.000
_cell.length_c   1.000
_cell.angle_alpha   90.00
_cell.angle_beta   90.00
_cell.angle_gamma   90.00
#
_symmetry.space_group_name_H-M   'P 1'
#
loop_
_entity.id
_entity.type
_entity.pdbx_description
1 polymer ?
#
loop_
_entity_poly.entity_id
_entity_poly.type
_entity_poly.pdbx_seq_one_letter_code
_entity_poly.pdbx_strand_id
1 'polypeptide(L)'
;MAQLTIKKKLKIVLGTFVLKIVVRLLWATCRVQPVIGEEHLQHILTNKTAFIPCFWHELLIFGAYYMRRLQKRGANVGFLVSPSSDGELGSQLLNSWGIQVIRGSATRTGAQAMQALYTVIKKDGVCPVNNPDGPRGPAREFKVGTILLAQLTGAPLVPLAYAAEKAWRFRSWDKFVIPKPFSRINIVVGRPMYVDKKLSKDEQEAVRYAAQTALNETLRTAESRFNNLQLSNAQNERPLDGKNNNCDDTTR
;
A
#
# COMPACT_ATOMS: atom_id res chain seq x y z
N MET A 1 -8.21 -10.11 29.76
CA MET A 1 -6.97 -9.59 29.13
C MET A 1 -5.80 -9.89 30.07
N ALA A 2 -4.82 -10.69 29.66
CA ALA A 2 -3.65 -10.96 30.50
C ALA A 2 -2.86 -9.66 30.70
N GLN A 3 -2.63 -9.26 31.95
CA GLN A 3 -1.82 -8.09 32.27
C GLN A 3 -0.37 -8.36 31.82
N LEU A 4 0.11 -7.54 30.89
CA LEU A 4 1.50 -7.61 30.44
C LEU A 4 2.44 -7.23 31.59
N THR A 5 3.42 -8.08 31.89
CA THR A 5 4.47 -7.80 32.87
C THR A 5 5.16 -6.46 32.56
N ILE A 6 5.56 -5.69 33.57
CA ILE A 6 6.21 -4.37 33.42
C ILE A 6 7.42 -4.44 32.47
N LYS A 7 8.24 -5.50 32.56
CA LYS A 7 9.39 -5.73 31.65
C LYS A 7 8.95 -5.87 30.19
N LYS A 8 7.79 -6.50 29.92
CA LYS A 8 7.26 -6.68 28.56
C LYS A 8 6.70 -5.36 28.02
N LYS A 9 6.03 -4.57 28.86
CA LYS A 9 5.57 -3.21 28.51
C LYS A 9 6.75 -2.30 28.14
N LEU A 10 7.81 -2.30 28.94
CA LEU A 10 9.01 -1.50 28.70
C LEU A 10 9.70 -1.87 27.38
N LYS A 11 9.85 -3.20 27.10
CA LYS A 11 10.38 -3.68 25.81
C LYS A 11 9.55 -3.21 24.61
N ILE A 12 8.24 -3.24 24.73
CA ILE A 12 7.32 -2.77 23.65
C ILE A 12 7.49 -1.27 23.43
N VAL A 13 7.50 -0.47 24.50
CA VAL A 13 7.67 0.99 24.40
C VAL A 13 9.02 1.35 23.77
N LEU A 14 10.11 0.75 24.24
CA LEU A 14 11.45 0.97 23.68
C LEU A 14 11.53 0.51 22.22
N GLY A 15 11.00 -0.68 21.91
CA GLY A 15 10.95 -1.21 20.55
C GLY A 15 10.14 -0.31 19.60
N THR A 16 8.99 0.21 20.06
CA THR A 16 8.18 1.17 19.29
C THR A 16 8.95 2.46 19.06
N PHE A 17 9.65 2.97 20.05
CA PHE A 17 10.44 4.19 19.93
C PHE A 17 11.55 4.03 18.88
N VAL A 18 12.32 2.93 18.95
CA VAL A 18 13.35 2.63 17.96
C VAL A 18 12.76 2.46 16.57
N LEU A 19 11.67 1.66 16.43
CA LEU A 19 11.00 1.43 15.16
C LEU A 19 10.49 2.76 14.55
N LYS A 20 9.94 3.65 15.36
CA LYS A 20 9.47 4.96 14.93
C LYS A 20 10.61 5.81 14.35
N ILE A 21 11.77 5.80 15.00
CA ILE A 21 12.96 6.51 14.51
C ILE A 21 13.42 5.91 13.19
N VAL A 22 13.56 4.58 13.12
CA VAL A 22 14.02 3.87 11.92
C VAL A 22 13.10 4.14 10.73
N VAL A 23 11.78 3.99 10.91
CA VAL A 23 10.80 4.25 9.84
C VAL A 23 10.81 5.72 9.42
N ARG A 24 10.92 6.64 10.38
CA ARG A 24 11.00 8.09 10.08
C ARG A 24 12.25 8.45 9.30
N LEU A 25 13.41 7.90 9.68
CA LEU A 25 14.67 8.09 8.95
C LEU A 25 14.59 7.48 7.55
N LEU A 26 14.04 6.27 7.43
CA LEU A 26 13.82 5.64 6.13
C LEU A 26 12.96 6.53 5.22
N TRP A 27 11.81 7.01 5.73
CA TRP A 27 10.94 7.88 4.95
C TRP A 27 11.59 9.23 4.61
N ALA A 28 12.40 9.79 5.50
CA ALA A 28 13.10 11.06 5.28
C ALA A 28 14.22 10.95 4.24
N THR A 29 14.87 9.80 4.14
CA THR A 29 15.94 9.57 3.17
C THR A 29 15.42 9.18 1.79
N CYS A 30 14.23 8.57 1.68
CA CYS A 30 13.66 8.19 0.40
C CYS A 30 13.08 9.40 -0.36
N ARG A 31 13.22 9.39 -1.68
CA ARG A 31 12.75 10.45 -2.57
C ARG A 31 11.43 10.05 -3.23
N VAL A 32 10.31 10.44 -2.62
CA VAL A 32 8.99 10.17 -3.18
C VAL A 32 8.77 11.06 -4.40
N GLN A 33 8.55 10.42 -5.55
CA GLN A 33 8.22 11.09 -6.81
C GLN A 33 6.77 11.62 -6.80
N PRO A 34 6.37 12.50 -7.71
CA PRO A 34 4.97 12.87 -7.87
C PRO A 34 4.08 11.65 -7.98
N VAL A 35 3.01 11.63 -7.18
CA VAL A 35 2.07 10.50 -7.12
C VAL A 35 1.28 10.45 -8.43
N ILE A 36 1.18 9.26 -9.02
CA ILE A 36 0.40 9.01 -10.23
C ILE A 36 -1.04 8.69 -9.83
N GLY A 37 -2.03 9.29 -10.50
CA GLY A 37 -3.45 9.01 -10.25
C GLY A 37 -3.97 9.63 -8.94
N GLU A 38 -3.27 10.59 -8.36
CA GLU A 38 -3.71 11.26 -7.12
C GLU A 38 -5.04 12.01 -7.34
N GLU A 39 -5.31 12.43 -8.56
CA GLU A 39 -6.57 13.03 -8.99
C GLU A 39 -7.78 12.11 -8.78
N HIS A 40 -7.59 10.79 -8.81
CA HIS A 40 -8.66 9.83 -8.56
C HIS A 40 -9.25 9.93 -7.15
N LEU A 41 -8.49 10.48 -6.20
CA LEU A 41 -8.94 10.70 -4.83
C LEU A 41 -9.53 12.10 -4.60
N GLN A 42 -9.39 13.03 -5.54
CA GLN A 42 -9.77 14.43 -5.31
C GLN A 42 -11.24 14.57 -4.91
N HIS A 43 -12.15 13.97 -5.67
CA HIS A 43 -13.59 14.02 -5.38
C HIS A 43 -13.93 13.33 -4.05
N ILE A 44 -13.31 12.19 -3.75
CA ILE A 44 -13.50 11.42 -2.52
C ILE A 44 -13.08 12.25 -1.30
N LEU A 45 -11.91 12.88 -1.36
CA LEU A 45 -11.37 13.69 -0.27
C LEU A 45 -12.15 15.00 -0.08
N THR A 46 -12.56 15.67 -1.17
CA THR A 46 -13.35 16.90 -1.11
C THR A 46 -14.70 16.64 -0.43
N ASN A 47 -15.36 15.55 -0.76
CA ASN A 47 -16.66 15.18 -0.19
C ASN A 47 -16.55 14.44 1.14
N LYS A 48 -15.32 14.23 1.65
CA LYS A 48 -15.06 13.44 2.87
C LYS A 48 -15.74 12.08 2.86
N THR A 49 -15.83 11.46 1.67
CA THR A 49 -16.43 10.15 1.50
C THR A 49 -15.46 9.08 1.98
N ALA A 50 -15.94 8.13 2.79
CA ALA A 50 -15.15 6.99 3.18
C ALA A 50 -14.84 6.09 1.97
N PHE A 51 -13.64 5.55 1.91
CA PHE A 51 -13.18 4.61 0.89
C PHE A 51 -12.34 3.51 1.53
N ILE A 52 -12.10 2.44 0.80
CA ILE A 52 -11.31 1.30 1.26
C ILE A 52 -9.99 1.28 0.48
N PRO A 53 -8.90 1.87 1.02
CA PRO A 53 -7.60 1.79 0.38
C PRO A 53 -7.08 0.35 0.43
N CYS A 54 -6.71 -0.19 -0.75
CA CYS A 54 -6.26 -1.57 -0.92
C CYS A 54 -4.83 -1.60 -1.46
N PHE A 55 -3.94 -2.30 -0.78
CA PHE A 55 -2.60 -2.61 -1.27
C PHE A 55 -2.11 -3.95 -0.73
N TRP A 56 -1.21 -4.62 -1.47
CA TRP A 56 -0.66 -5.90 -1.05
C TRP A 56 0.11 -5.79 0.26
N HIS A 57 0.07 -6.82 1.08
CA HIS A 57 0.72 -6.84 2.40
C HIS A 57 2.23 -6.56 2.31
N GLU A 58 2.89 -6.99 1.23
CA GLU A 58 4.30 -6.70 0.97
C GLU A 58 4.63 -5.20 0.92
N LEU A 59 3.64 -4.33 0.63
CA LEU A 59 3.80 -2.90 0.43
C LEU A 59 3.49 -2.05 1.67
N LEU A 60 3.44 -2.66 2.87
CA LEU A 60 2.93 -2.01 4.06
C LEU A 60 3.72 -0.74 4.45
N ILE A 61 5.05 -0.71 4.27
CA ILE A 61 5.91 0.40 4.74
C ILE A 61 5.56 1.73 4.09
N PHE A 62 5.53 1.81 2.76
CA PHE A 62 5.15 3.05 2.07
C PHE A 62 3.65 3.17 1.82
N GLY A 63 2.90 2.07 1.92
CA GLY A 63 1.46 2.12 2.06
C GLY A 63 1.06 2.93 3.30
N ALA A 64 1.61 2.63 4.46
CA ALA A 64 1.39 3.38 5.69
C ALA A 64 1.87 4.84 5.60
N TYR A 65 3.02 5.10 4.92
CA TYR A 65 3.48 6.46 4.63
C TYR A 65 2.44 7.26 3.85
N TYR A 66 1.90 6.68 2.78
CA TYR A 66 0.92 7.37 1.93
C TYR A 66 -0.40 7.56 2.68
N MET A 67 -0.85 6.58 3.46
CA MET A 67 -2.03 6.71 4.31
C MET A 67 -1.90 7.86 5.31
N ARG A 68 -0.74 8.00 5.96
CA ARG A 68 -0.45 9.14 6.83
C ARG A 68 -0.47 10.48 6.09
N ARG A 69 -0.02 10.50 4.83
CA ARG A 69 -0.11 11.69 3.97
C ARG A 69 -1.56 12.04 3.63
N LEU A 70 -2.40 11.06 3.31
CA LEU A 70 -3.84 11.26 3.07
C LEU A 70 -4.56 11.73 4.32
N GLN A 71 -4.22 11.22 5.50
CA GLN A 71 -4.79 11.68 6.77
C GLN A 71 -4.51 13.17 7.01
N LYS A 72 -3.30 13.64 6.73
CA LYS A 72 -2.97 15.08 6.81
C LYS A 72 -3.76 15.93 5.82
N ARG A 73 -4.33 15.33 4.78
CA ARG A 73 -5.22 15.96 3.78
C ARG A 73 -6.71 15.80 4.13
N GLY A 74 -7.02 15.30 5.32
CA GLY A 74 -8.39 15.21 5.84
C GLY A 74 -9.07 13.85 5.70
N ALA A 75 -8.40 12.82 5.16
CA ALA A 75 -8.94 11.46 5.19
C ALA A 75 -8.90 10.89 6.62
N ASN A 76 -9.98 10.27 7.07
CA ASN A 76 -10.02 9.59 8.36
C ASN A 76 -9.50 8.16 8.23
N VAL A 77 -8.19 7.95 8.34
CA VAL A 77 -7.55 6.66 8.07
C VAL A 77 -7.54 5.76 9.28
N GLY A 78 -7.87 4.47 9.09
CA GLY A 78 -7.79 3.43 10.11
C GLY A 78 -7.04 2.17 9.63
N PHE A 79 -6.44 1.43 10.54
CA PHE A 79 -5.82 0.13 10.27
C PHE A 79 -6.42 -0.97 11.13
N LEU A 80 -6.78 -2.09 10.51
CA LEU A 80 -7.16 -3.30 11.24
C LEU A 80 -5.89 -4.00 11.75
N VAL A 81 -5.76 -4.09 13.07
CA VAL A 81 -4.56 -4.66 13.70
C VAL A 81 -4.94 -5.82 14.63
N SER A 82 -4.27 -6.95 14.42
CA SER A 82 -4.46 -8.15 15.26
C SER A 82 -4.08 -7.89 16.72
N PRO A 83 -4.79 -8.50 17.69
CA PRO A 83 -4.46 -8.44 19.11
C PRO A 83 -3.28 -9.36 19.49
N SER A 84 -2.20 -9.37 18.68
CA SER A 84 -0.96 -10.09 18.92
C SER A 84 0.14 -9.16 19.46
N SER A 85 1.24 -9.73 19.95
CA SER A 85 2.40 -8.93 20.41
C SER A 85 2.96 -8.03 19.32
N ASP A 86 3.03 -8.55 18.08
CA ASP A 86 3.53 -7.78 16.92
C ASP A 86 2.51 -6.71 16.51
N GLY A 87 1.21 -7.05 16.58
CA GLY A 87 0.14 -6.09 16.39
C GLY A 87 0.14 -4.96 17.43
N GLU A 88 0.58 -5.24 18.67
CA GLU A 88 0.71 -4.20 19.70
C GLU A 88 1.78 -3.17 19.33
N LEU A 89 2.93 -3.63 18.84
CA LEU A 89 4.01 -2.76 18.36
C LEU A 89 3.52 -1.88 17.19
N GLY A 90 2.87 -2.50 16.19
CA GLY A 90 2.28 -1.79 15.05
C GLY A 90 1.22 -0.78 15.48
N SER A 91 0.37 -1.14 16.44
CA SER A 91 -0.67 -0.25 16.97
C SER A 91 -0.10 0.99 17.64
N GLN A 92 0.94 0.85 18.47
CA GLN A 92 1.59 1.98 19.11
C GLN A 92 2.25 2.91 18.08
N LEU A 93 2.85 2.32 17.02
CA LEU A 93 3.41 3.08 15.91
C LEU A 93 2.33 3.90 15.19
N LEU A 94 1.23 3.26 14.78
CA LEU A 94 0.10 3.90 14.09
C LEU A 94 -0.54 5.01 14.96
N ASN A 95 -0.82 4.72 16.23
CA ASN A 95 -1.34 5.70 17.18
C ASN A 95 -0.40 6.90 17.33
N SER A 96 0.92 6.69 17.30
CA SER A 96 1.90 7.79 17.37
C SER A 96 1.87 8.71 16.15
N TRP A 97 1.24 8.29 15.06
CA TRP A 97 1.00 9.07 13.86
C TRP A 97 -0.43 9.64 13.80
N GLY A 98 -1.23 9.39 14.82
CA GLY A 98 -2.64 9.78 14.88
C GLY A 98 -3.56 8.93 14.00
N ILE A 99 -3.09 7.78 13.53
CA ILE A 99 -3.88 6.86 12.73
C ILE A 99 -4.72 5.97 13.65
N GLN A 100 -6.00 5.84 13.34
CA GLN A 100 -6.92 5.03 14.14
C GLN A 100 -6.59 3.54 14.04
N VAL A 101 -6.55 2.86 15.18
CA VAL A 101 -6.35 1.41 15.25
C VAL A 101 -7.68 0.73 15.52
N ILE A 102 -8.12 -0.10 14.58
CA ILE A 102 -9.29 -0.96 14.68
C ILE A 102 -8.80 -2.33 15.15
N ARG A 103 -9.21 -2.77 16.36
CA ARG A 103 -8.76 -4.06 16.88
C ARG A 103 -9.63 -5.18 16.32
N GLY A 104 -8.97 -6.16 15.70
CA GLY A 104 -9.64 -7.32 15.12
C GLY A 104 -8.68 -8.26 14.42
N SER A 105 -9.17 -9.44 14.08
CA SER A 105 -8.40 -10.43 13.32
C SER A 105 -9.28 -11.01 12.21
N ALA A 106 -8.86 -10.81 10.97
CA ALA A 106 -9.56 -11.37 9.81
C ALA A 106 -9.60 -12.91 9.82
N THR A 107 -8.72 -13.58 10.56
CA THR A 107 -8.60 -15.04 10.57
C THR A 107 -9.28 -15.72 11.76
N ARG A 108 -9.27 -15.10 12.94
CA ARG A 108 -9.84 -15.72 14.17
C ARG A 108 -11.27 -15.27 14.45
N THR A 109 -11.60 -14.05 14.06
CA THR A 109 -12.89 -13.41 14.35
C THR A 109 -13.37 -12.64 13.12
N GLY A 110 -13.35 -13.28 11.94
CA GLY A 110 -13.64 -12.64 10.65
C GLY A 110 -14.97 -11.88 10.62
N ALA A 111 -16.04 -12.46 11.15
CA ALA A 111 -17.36 -11.80 11.23
C ALA A 111 -17.32 -10.58 12.15
N GLN A 112 -16.67 -10.66 13.30
CA GLN A 112 -16.53 -9.53 14.24
C GLN A 112 -15.65 -8.42 13.64
N ALA A 113 -14.56 -8.79 12.95
CA ALA A 113 -13.71 -7.83 12.24
C ALA A 113 -14.50 -7.13 11.13
N MET A 114 -15.30 -7.87 10.36
CA MET A 114 -16.17 -7.32 9.32
C MET A 114 -17.18 -6.33 9.91
N GLN A 115 -17.83 -6.68 11.00
CA GLN A 115 -18.79 -5.81 11.69
C GLN A 115 -18.11 -4.54 12.22
N ALA A 116 -16.91 -4.66 12.80
CA ALA A 116 -16.14 -3.51 13.27
C ALA A 116 -15.78 -2.57 12.11
N LEU A 117 -15.28 -3.11 10.99
CA LEU A 117 -14.94 -2.34 9.79
C LEU A 117 -16.19 -1.67 9.19
N TYR A 118 -17.31 -2.39 9.08
CA TYR A 118 -18.59 -1.83 8.65
C TYR A 118 -19.00 -0.64 9.51
N THR A 119 -18.92 -0.81 10.84
CA THR A 119 -19.33 0.22 11.80
C THR A 119 -18.50 1.48 11.65
N VAL A 120 -17.17 1.38 11.61
CA VAL A 120 -16.30 2.56 11.52
C VAL A 120 -16.41 3.27 10.17
N ILE A 121 -16.67 2.53 9.07
CA ILE A 121 -16.94 3.14 7.76
C ILE A 121 -18.24 3.94 7.81
N LYS A 122 -19.33 3.31 8.27
CA LYS A 122 -20.68 3.89 8.18
C LYS A 122 -20.96 4.96 9.22
N LYS A 123 -20.43 4.83 10.45
CA LYS A 123 -20.70 5.75 11.56
C LYS A 123 -19.64 6.85 11.66
N ASP A 124 -18.37 6.49 11.48
CA ASP A 124 -17.25 7.37 11.78
C ASP A 124 -16.54 7.91 10.52
N GLY A 125 -16.97 7.48 9.33
CA GLY A 125 -16.37 7.89 8.06
C GLY A 125 -14.91 7.45 7.93
N VAL A 126 -14.52 6.38 8.61
CA VAL A 126 -13.13 5.88 8.57
C VAL A 126 -12.86 5.19 7.24
N CYS A 127 -11.69 5.41 6.70
CA CYS A 127 -11.11 4.74 5.54
C CYS A 127 -10.20 3.59 6.03
N PRO A 128 -10.72 2.37 6.23
CA PRO A 128 -9.92 1.30 6.77
C PRO A 128 -8.99 0.73 5.72
N VAL A 129 -7.71 0.78 5.99
CA VAL A 129 -6.69 0.15 5.15
C VAL A 129 -6.93 -1.35 5.11
N ASN A 130 -6.97 -1.89 3.90
CA ASN A 130 -7.16 -3.30 3.66
C ASN A 130 -5.98 -3.89 2.86
N ASN A 131 -5.41 -4.97 3.37
CA ASN A 131 -4.45 -5.80 2.67
C ASN A 131 -5.21 -7.05 2.20
N PRO A 132 -5.68 -7.09 0.94
CA PRO A 132 -6.66 -8.09 0.52
C PRO A 132 -6.13 -9.51 0.45
N ASP A 133 -4.82 -9.71 0.41
CA ASP A 133 -4.16 -11.02 0.56
C ASP A 133 -4.18 -11.53 2.02
N GLY A 134 -4.47 -10.64 2.98
CA GLY A 134 -4.60 -11.00 4.39
C GLY A 134 -3.27 -11.40 5.05
N PRO A 135 -3.28 -11.70 6.36
CA PRO A 135 -2.05 -11.89 7.13
C PRO A 135 -1.39 -13.29 6.94
N ARG A 136 -2.02 -14.18 6.18
CA ARG A 136 -1.53 -15.56 5.95
C ARG A 136 -1.32 -15.86 4.47
N GLY A 137 -1.62 -14.91 3.58
CA GLY A 137 -1.53 -15.13 2.14
C GLY A 137 -2.57 -16.11 1.58
N PRO A 138 -2.32 -16.67 0.42
CA PRO A 138 -1.13 -16.47 -0.43
C PRO A 138 -0.92 -15.01 -0.85
N ALA A 139 0.35 -14.64 -1.09
CA ALA A 139 0.70 -13.31 -1.54
C ALA A 139 0.01 -12.94 -2.86
N ARG A 140 -0.52 -11.71 -2.93
CA ARG A 140 -1.18 -11.16 -4.11
C ARG A 140 -2.43 -11.94 -4.58
N GLU A 141 -3.09 -12.64 -3.65
CA GLU A 141 -4.41 -13.23 -3.86
C GLU A 141 -5.47 -12.39 -3.16
N PHE A 142 -6.35 -11.78 -3.95
CA PHE A 142 -7.40 -10.90 -3.44
C PHE A 142 -8.53 -11.72 -2.82
N LYS A 143 -8.78 -11.57 -1.51
CA LYS A 143 -9.81 -12.32 -0.79
C LYS A 143 -11.17 -11.65 -0.86
N VAL A 144 -12.23 -12.44 -0.97
CA VAL A 144 -13.62 -11.99 -1.10
C VAL A 144 -14.08 -11.08 0.04
N GLY A 145 -13.51 -11.18 1.23
CA GLY A 145 -13.89 -10.36 2.38
C GLY A 145 -13.82 -8.85 2.13
N THR A 146 -12.87 -8.40 1.32
CA THR A 146 -12.75 -6.98 0.93
C THR A 146 -13.88 -6.56 -0.02
N ILE A 147 -14.30 -7.45 -0.92
CA ILE A 147 -15.45 -7.21 -1.82
C ILE A 147 -16.74 -7.13 -1.01
N LEU A 148 -16.95 -8.06 -0.07
CA LEU A 148 -18.10 -8.03 0.83
C LEU A 148 -18.16 -6.75 1.66
N LEU A 149 -17.03 -6.26 2.15
CA LEU A 149 -16.97 -5.00 2.89
C LEU A 149 -17.40 -3.81 2.01
N ALA A 150 -16.89 -3.72 0.79
CA ALA A 150 -17.28 -2.69 -0.17
C ALA A 150 -18.75 -2.78 -0.53
N GLN A 151 -19.27 -3.98 -0.79
CA GLN A 151 -20.68 -4.25 -1.10
C GLN A 151 -21.61 -3.80 0.04
N LEU A 152 -21.29 -4.14 1.28
CA LEU A 152 -22.10 -3.80 2.45
C LEU A 152 -22.08 -2.32 2.77
N THR A 153 -20.93 -1.67 2.59
CA THR A 153 -20.73 -0.26 2.97
C THR A 153 -21.07 0.71 1.85
N GLY A 154 -20.95 0.30 0.59
CA GLY A 154 -20.97 1.17 -0.58
C GLY A 154 -19.72 2.03 -0.73
N ALA A 155 -18.70 1.83 0.13
CA ALA A 155 -17.43 2.52 0.02
C ALA A 155 -16.61 1.96 -1.15
N PRO A 156 -16.04 2.80 -2.03
CA PRO A 156 -15.25 2.32 -3.16
C PRO A 156 -13.93 1.71 -2.70
N LEU A 157 -13.51 0.66 -3.40
CA LEU A 157 -12.15 0.12 -3.31
C LEU A 157 -11.21 1.03 -4.07
N VAL A 158 -10.11 1.43 -3.46
CA VAL A 158 -9.09 2.24 -4.13
C VAL A 158 -7.78 1.45 -4.16
N PRO A 159 -7.38 0.93 -5.33
CA PRO A 159 -6.10 0.27 -5.49
C PRO A 159 -4.95 1.24 -5.26
N LEU A 160 -3.96 0.83 -4.48
CA LEU A 160 -2.78 1.60 -4.16
C LEU A 160 -1.55 0.71 -4.30
N ALA A 161 -0.49 1.25 -4.85
CA ALA A 161 0.79 0.56 -4.88
C ALA A 161 1.95 1.53 -4.77
N TYR A 162 3.09 1.02 -4.36
CA TYR A 162 4.36 1.71 -4.55
C TYR A 162 5.41 0.76 -5.11
N ALA A 163 6.38 1.32 -5.80
CA ALA A 163 7.62 0.66 -6.13
C ALA A 163 8.81 1.49 -5.64
N ALA A 164 9.89 0.82 -5.28
CA ALA A 164 11.15 1.44 -4.91
C ALA A 164 12.22 1.04 -5.92
N GLU A 165 13.03 2.01 -6.34
CA GLU A 165 14.15 1.78 -7.26
C GLU A 165 15.13 0.74 -6.70
N LYS A 166 15.42 0.82 -5.40
CA LYS A 166 16.27 -0.12 -4.66
C LYS A 166 15.55 -0.55 -3.40
N ALA A 167 15.41 -1.86 -3.20
CA ALA A 167 14.72 -2.41 -2.04
C ALA A 167 15.36 -3.71 -1.55
N TRP A 168 15.16 -4.01 -0.28
CA TRP A 168 15.31 -5.35 0.25
C TRP A 168 13.98 -6.07 0.12
N ARG A 169 14.01 -7.33 -0.36
CA ARG A 169 12.85 -8.23 -0.42
C ARG A 169 13.12 -9.42 0.50
N PHE A 170 12.23 -9.64 1.44
CA PHE A 170 12.37 -10.71 2.41
C PHE A 170 11.87 -12.04 1.85
N ARG A 171 12.38 -13.14 2.39
CA ARG A 171 11.91 -14.51 2.06
C ARG A 171 10.72 -14.93 2.91
N SER A 172 9.84 -13.97 3.26
CA SER A 172 8.57 -14.22 3.94
C SER A 172 7.49 -14.65 2.94
N TRP A 173 6.34 -15.14 3.45
CA TRP A 173 5.22 -15.53 2.60
C TRP A 173 4.73 -14.39 1.70
N ASP A 174 4.78 -13.16 2.19
CA ASP A 174 4.36 -11.94 1.51
C ASP A 174 5.48 -11.28 0.68
N LYS A 175 6.71 -11.79 0.74
CA LYS A 175 7.88 -11.17 0.09
C LYS A 175 8.06 -9.70 0.46
N PHE A 176 7.88 -9.37 1.74
CA PHE A 176 7.85 -8.03 2.29
C PHE A 176 8.95 -7.12 1.73
N VAL A 177 8.56 -5.90 1.35
CA VAL A 177 9.45 -4.95 0.65
C VAL A 177 9.82 -3.80 1.57
N ILE A 178 11.12 -3.63 1.82
CA ILE A 178 11.66 -2.45 2.49
C ILE A 178 12.55 -1.68 1.51
N PRO A 179 12.18 -0.46 1.12
CA PRO A 179 13.05 0.39 0.31
C PRO A 179 14.40 0.62 0.99
N LYS A 180 15.46 0.67 0.21
CA LYS A 180 16.77 1.10 0.74
C LYS A 180 16.78 2.61 0.98
N PRO A 181 17.53 3.12 1.95
CA PRO A 181 17.72 4.56 2.12
C PRO A 181 18.14 5.23 0.80
N PHE A 182 17.70 6.48 0.60
CA PHE A 182 17.94 7.30 -0.59
C PHE A 182 17.31 6.76 -1.90
N SER A 183 16.52 5.70 -1.82
CA SER A 183 15.80 5.16 -2.99
C SER A 183 14.73 6.13 -3.49
N ARG A 184 14.54 6.18 -4.81
CA ARG A 184 13.37 6.81 -5.39
C ARG A 184 12.16 5.91 -5.20
N ILE A 185 11.01 6.54 -4.88
CA ILE A 185 9.74 5.83 -4.61
C ILE A 185 8.69 6.36 -5.56
N ASN A 186 8.09 5.50 -6.34
CA ASN A 186 6.88 5.79 -7.11
C ASN A 186 5.67 5.30 -6.35
N ILE A 187 4.66 6.16 -6.17
CA ILE A 187 3.36 5.81 -5.60
C ILE A 187 2.31 5.97 -6.70
N VAL A 188 1.44 5.00 -6.83
CA VAL A 188 0.35 4.99 -7.80
C VAL A 188 -0.97 4.77 -7.09
N VAL A 189 -1.96 5.58 -7.44
CA VAL A 189 -3.35 5.48 -7.02
C VAL A 189 -4.16 5.00 -8.21
N GLY A 190 -4.74 3.83 -8.12
CA GLY A 190 -5.65 3.30 -9.13
C GLY A 190 -7.02 4.00 -9.11
N ARG A 191 -7.83 3.74 -10.13
CA ARG A 191 -9.19 4.26 -10.19
C ARG A 191 -10.05 3.62 -9.10
N PRO A 192 -10.92 4.40 -8.41
CA PRO A 192 -11.88 3.85 -7.45
C PRO A 192 -12.83 2.86 -8.13
N MET A 193 -13.03 1.72 -7.49
CA MET A 193 -13.91 0.65 -7.93
C MET A 193 -15.14 0.60 -7.01
N TYR A 194 -16.31 0.82 -7.56
CA TYR A 194 -17.58 0.71 -6.84
C TYR A 194 -18.12 -0.72 -7.00
N VAL A 195 -18.61 -1.29 -5.92
CA VAL A 195 -19.18 -2.65 -5.89
C VAL A 195 -20.68 -2.56 -5.70
N ASP A 196 -21.41 -3.21 -6.57
CA ASP A 196 -22.87 -3.24 -6.51
C ASP A 196 -23.37 -3.97 -5.25
N LYS A 197 -24.47 -3.48 -4.68
CA LYS A 197 -25.03 -4.02 -3.44
C LYS A 197 -25.60 -5.44 -3.60
N LYS A 198 -26.08 -5.77 -4.79
CA LYS A 198 -26.67 -7.07 -5.09
C LYS A 198 -25.84 -7.77 -6.16
N LEU A 199 -25.06 -8.74 -5.76
CA LEU A 199 -24.25 -9.59 -6.62
C LEU A 199 -24.51 -11.04 -6.30
N SER A 200 -24.65 -11.87 -7.31
CA SER A 200 -24.55 -13.33 -7.20
C SER A 200 -23.12 -13.74 -6.78
N LYS A 201 -22.95 -15.00 -6.44
CA LYS A 201 -21.60 -15.53 -6.10
C LYS A 201 -20.63 -15.42 -7.27
N ASP A 202 -21.11 -15.67 -8.49
CA ASP A 202 -20.28 -15.60 -9.70
C ASP A 202 -19.87 -14.16 -10.02
N GLU A 203 -20.79 -13.22 -9.86
CA GLU A 203 -20.49 -11.79 -10.01
C GLU A 203 -19.53 -11.28 -8.94
N GLN A 204 -19.66 -11.74 -7.68
CA GLN A 204 -18.70 -11.42 -6.63
C GLN A 204 -17.29 -11.91 -6.98
N GLU A 205 -17.19 -13.12 -7.54
CA GLU A 205 -15.91 -13.69 -7.97
C GLU A 205 -15.32 -12.92 -9.15
N ALA A 206 -16.16 -12.51 -10.11
CA ALA A 206 -15.73 -11.66 -11.23
C ALA A 206 -15.19 -10.29 -10.73
N VAL A 207 -15.90 -9.64 -9.80
CA VAL A 207 -15.47 -8.39 -9.17
C VAL A 207 -14.17 -8.58 -8.37
N ARG A 208 -14.04 -9.70 -7.64
CA ARG A 208 -12.82 -10.06 -6.93
C ARG A 208 -11.62 -10.16 -7.87
N TYR A 209 -11.79 -10.85 -8.99
CA TYR A 209 -10.75 -10.99 -10.01
C TYR A 209 -10.40 -9.63 -10.66
N ALA A 210 -11.39 -8.82 -10.97
CA ALA A 210 -11.18 -7.46 -11.49
C ALA A 210 -10.41 -6.58 -10.49
N ALA A 211 -10.73 -6.65 -9.20
CA ALA A 211 -10.02 -5.92 -8.16
C ALA A 211 -8.56 -6.39 -8.00
N GLN A 212 -8.32 -7.70 -8.09
CA GLN A 212 -6.95 -8.26 -8.10
C GLN A 212 -6.17 -7.77 -9.30
N THR A 213 -6.76 -7.78 -10.49
CA THR A 213 -6.14 -7.30 -11.72
C THR A 213 -5.80 -5.82 -11.61
N ALA A 214 -6.75 -4.98 -11.17
CA ALA A 214 -6.52 -3.54 -10.99
C ALA A 214 -5.39 -3.25 -9.99
N LEU A 215 -5.31 -4.01 -8.90
CA LEU A 215 -4.25 -3.84 -7.91
C LEU A 215 -2.87 -4.26 -8.46
N ASN A 216 -2.82 -5.35 -9.23
CA ASN A 216 -1.61 -5.79 -9.90
C ASN A 216 -1.14 -4.81 -11.00
N GLU A 217 -2.07 -4.25 -11.76
CA GLU A 217 -1.77 -3.21 -12.76
C GLU A 217 -1.25 -1.92 -12.11
N THR A 218 -1.85 -1.52 -10.98
CA THR A 218 -1.38 -0.38 -10.19
C THR A 218 0.08 -0.60 -9.75
N LEU A 219 0.42 -1.82 -9.31
CA LEU A 219 1.79 -2.16 -8.94
C LEU A 219 2.74 -2.17 -10.15
N ARG A 220 2.34 -2.78 -11.27
CA ARG A 220 3.14 -2.76 -12.52
C ARG A 220 3.41 -1.33 -12.99
N THR A 221 2.43 -0.44 -12.90
CA THR A 221 2.58 0.97 -13.24
C THR A 221 3.62 1.65 -12.35
N ALA A 222 3.64 1.35 -11.04
CA ALA A 222 4.65 1.87 -10.14
C ALA A 222 6.07 1.35 -10.48
N GLU A 223 6.18 0.08 -10.86
CA GLU A 223 7.46 -0.58 -11.21
C GLU A 223 8.00 -0.12 -12.57
N SER A 224 7.16 -0.02 -13.61
CA SER A 224 7.54 0.31 -14.99
C SER A 224 8.24 1.66 -15.11
N ARG A 225 7.95 2.60 -14.23
CA ARG A 225 8.57 3.92 -14.24
C ARG A 225 10.09 3.88 -13.98
N PHE A 226 10.58 2.87 -13.27
CA PHE A 226 12.02 2.68 -13.09
C PHE A 226 12.67 2.00 -14.30
N ASN A 227 11.97 1.07 -14.96
CA ASN A 227 12.46 0.38 -16.14
C ASN A 227 12.62 1.35 -17.32
N ASN A 228 11.66 2.26 -17.52
CA ASN A 228 11.73 3.27 -18.58
C ASN A 228 12.88 4.27 -18.37
N LEU A 229 13.18 4.64 -17.12
CA LEU A 229 14.31 5.50 -16.81
C LEU A 229 15.68 4.84 -17.06
N GLN A 230 15.78 3.53 -16.85
CA GLN A 230 17.00 2.78 -17.17
C GLN A 230 17.24 2.70 -18.68
N LEU A 231 16.16 2.48 -19.45
CA LEU A 231 16.24 2.47 -20.92
C LEU A 231 16.62 3.82 -21.51
N SER A 232 16.07 4.92 -21.00
CA SER A 232 16.40 6.27 -21.46
C SER A 232 17.84 6.66 -21.12
N ASN A 233 18.34 6.28 -19.97
CA ASN A 233 19.73 6.53 -19.59
C ASN A 233 20.71 5.70 -20.45
N ALA A 234 20.39 4.44 -20.75
CA ALA A 234 21.19 3.56 -21.59
C ALA A 234 21.24 4.05 -23.06
N GLN A 235 20.19 4.73 -23.53
CA GLN A 235 20.15 5.34 -24.87
C GLN A 235 20.97 6.63 -24.94
N ASN A 236 21.01 7.41 -23.86
CA ASN A 236 21.81 8.64 -23.79
C ASN A 236 23.31 8.39 -23.56
N GLU A 237 23.70 7.20 -23.11
CA GLU A 237 25.10 6.80 -22.88
C GLU A 237 25.74 6.11 -24.08
N ARG A 238 25.06 5.96 -25.22
CA ARG A 238 25.71 5.45 -26.45
C ARG A 238 26.57 6.56 -27.04
N PRO A 239 27.91 6.37 -27.16
CA PRO A 239 28.77 7.33 -27.83
C PRO A 239 28.33 7.48 -29.28
N LEU A 240 28.30 8.71 -29.78
CA LEU A 240 28.22 8.99 -31.20
C LEU A 240 29.55 8.56 -31.83
N ASP A 241 29.73 7.29 -32.13
CA ASP A 241 30.82 6.82 -32.96
C ASP A 241 30.57 7.25 -34.41
N GLY A 242 30.79 8.52 -34.65
CA GLY A 242 30.91 9.09 -35.98
C GLY A 242 32.31 8.89 -36.50
N LYS A 243 32.68 7.72 -36.92
CA LYS A 243 33.79 7.55 -37.86
C LYS A 243 33.27 7.66 -39.29
N ASN A 244 33.29 8.88 -39.80
CA ASN A 244 33.35 9.12 -41.23
C ASN A 244 34.63 8.47 -41.78
N ASN A 245 34.52 7.31 -42.37
CA ASN A 245 35.53 6.83 -43.32
C ASN A 245 35.22 7.44 -44.68
N ASN A 246 35.78 8.61 -44.95
CA ASN A 246 36.02 9.07 -46.30
C ASN A 246 37.09 8.13 -46.92
N CYS A 247 36.68 7.28 -47.79
CA CYS A 247 37.56 6.64 -48.77
C CYS A 247 37.67 7.66 -49.94
N ASP A 248 38.75 8.41 -49.96
CA ASP A 248 39.25 9.05 -51.18
C ASP A 248 39.71 7.95 -52.15
N ASP A 249 38.98 7.89 -53.22
CA ASP A 249 39.42 7.14 -54.39
C ASP A 249 39.98 8.15 -55.40
N THR A 250 41.31 8.24 -55.44
CA THR A 250 41.99 8.97 -56.48
C THR A 250 43.14 8.14 -57.04
N THR A 251 42.95 7.81 -58.32
CA THR A 251 43.99 7.75 -59.37
C THR A 251 44.90 6.53 -59.47
N ARG A 252 44.75 5.81 -60.41
CA ARG A 252 45.41 5.63 -61.76
C ARG A 252 45.25 4.18 -62.25
#